data_2d3b6be5bdcd55e7fc7a5f97320495d4
#
_entry.id   2d3b6be5bdcd55e7fc7a5f97320495d4
#
_cell.length_a   1.000
_cell.length_b   1.000
_cell.length_c   1.000
_cell.angle_alpha   90.00
_cell.angle_beta   90.00
_cell.angle_gamma   90.00
#
_symmetry.space_group_name_H-M   'P 1'
#
loop_
_entity.id
_entity.type
_entity.pdbx_description
1 polymer ?
#
loop_
_entity_poly.entity_id
_entity_poly.type
_entity_poly.pdbx_seq_one_letter_code
_entity_poly.pdbx_strand_id
1 'polypeptide(L)'
;MEYIGAIWNGKLNKKTYSNLKNNFFDEKQKINSFIPRFDKLFLILILLILKSNNDLKPFYLFNKVVNNENVKLINLNYTKKQYARRGLEFLHKIKNENINNKKKQINHPKISVIIPVYNCEKTIELSIKSIHFQNLNELEIILVNDLSTDNSSKIIEQLKNIDNRIRVINNKKNMGTLYSRSIGALNSRGEYVIGLDNDDFFCGKDILQNVYLNGKINDFDIVEIKSLNIPNYNPKFMQIKNGNYINHPNNLILHQPELGSFSISYKNKLEFRDHFAWGKCIKSRIYKKAVNRLGYKRYSTYNCWTEDMSIVFVLFNTAKSYIFLNIYGIFRIKAKSTTTHKLSNNHKFLSNIFYLDILFDFSKNDYITKNLVAQYALSFSSEKINKLENIKKFYFKSIIKKLIDCQFISKEYKIKLNERFII
;
A
#
# COMPACT_ATOMS: atom_id res chain seq x y z
N MET A 1 -2.67 39.45 3.28
CA MET A 1 -3.79 38.56 3.67
C MET A 1 -4.60 38.09 2.47
N GLU A 2 -5.03 38.93 1.53
CA GLU A 2 -5.74 38.52 0.30
C GLU A 2 -4.97 37.51 -0.56
N TYR A 3 -3.66 37.67 -0.70
CA TYR A 3 -2.81 36.76 -1.47
C TYR A 3 -2.69 35.36 -0.83
N ILE A 4 -2.69 35.30 0.50
CA ILE A 4 -2.65 34.03 1.24
C ILE A 4 -3.95 33.27 1.04
N GLY A 5 -5.09 33.97 1.05
CA GLY A 5 -6.40 33.40 0.76
C GLY A 5 -6.52 32.88 -0.69
N ALA A 6 -5.92 33.58 -1.66
CA ALA A 6 -5.91 33.15 -3.08
C ALA A 6 -5.05 31.89 -3.30
N ILE A 7 -3.93 31.77 -2.58
CA ILE A 7 -3.06 30.60 -2.61
C ILE A 7 -3.78 29.41 -1.96
N TRP A 8 -4.40 29.63 -0.79
CA TRP A 8 -5.14 28.61 -0.04
C TRP A 8 -6.32 28.02 -0.82
N ASN A 9 -6.99 28.86 -1.62
CA ASN A 9 -8.14 28.45 -2.41
C ASN A 9 -7.81 28.00 -3.83
N GLY A 10 -6.53 27.80 -4.18
CA GLY A 10 -6.10 27.34 -5.52
C GLY A 10 -6.39 28.34 -6.66
N LYS A 11 -6.66 29.62 -6.36
CA LYS A 11 -7.03 30.65 -7.33
C LYS A 11 -5.86 31.54 -7.78
N LEU A 12 -4.64 31.05 -7.73
CA LEU A 12 -3.47 31.80 -8.17
C LEU A 12 -3.43 31.87 -9.71
N ASN A 13 -3.73 33.03 -10.29
CA ASN A 13 -3.55 33.28 -11.72
C ASN A 13 -2.16 33.88 -11.99
N LYS A 14 -1.72 33.87 -13.28
CA LYS A 14 -0.41 34.41 -13.69
C LYS A 14 -0.16 35.87 -13.28
N LYS A 15 -1.20 36.71 -13.22
CA LYS A 15 -1.12 38.13 -12.85
C LYS A 15 -0.88 38.31 -11.35
N THR A 16 -1.60 37.52 -10.53
CA THR A 16 -1.42 37.48 -9.07
C THR A 16 -0.04 36.94 -8.68
N TYR A 17 0.47 35.94 -9.44
CA TYR A 17 1.81 35.40 -9.30
C TYR A 17 2.88 36.45 -9.60
N SER A 18 2.75 37.18 -10.70
CA SER A 18 3.69 38.24 -11.10
C SER A 18 3.77 39.38 -10.08
N ASN A 19 2.61 39.80 -9.55
CA ASN A 19 2.52 40.85 -8.52
C ASN A 19 3.15 40.40 -7.19
N LEU A 20 2.94 39.16 -6.76
CA LEU A 20 3.58 38.57 -5.58
C LEU A 20 5.10 38.56 -5.73
N LYS A 21 5.59 38.19 -6.91
CA LYS A 21 7.04 38.13 -7.19
C LYS A 21 7.71 39.51 -7.17
N ASN A 22 7.04 40.52 -7.69
CA ASN A 22 7.59 41.89 -7.80
C ASN A 22 7.53 42.67 -6.48
N ASN A 23 6.46 42.50 -5.69
CA ASN A 23 6.26 43.29 -4.46
C ASN A 23 6.83 42.60 -3.21
N PHE A 24 7.34 41.40 -3.33
CA PHE A 24 7.76 40.58 -2.19
C PHE A 24 9.01 41.14 -1.48
N PHE A 25 9.95 41.73 -2.20
CA PHE A 25 11.18 42.30 -1.61
C PHE A 25 10.89 43.55 -0.79
N ASP A 26 9.90 44.34 -1.15
CA ASP A 26 9.54 45.59 -0.44
C ASP A 26 8.74 45.32 0.84
N GLU A 27 7.93 44.24 0.88
CA GLU A 27 7.16 43.87 2.06
C GLU A 27 7.96 43.02 3.08
N LYS A 28 9.11 42.48 2.72
CA LYS A 28 9.96 41.63 3.58
C LYS A 28 10.38 42.35 4.88
N GLN A 29 10.62 43.64 4.83
CA GLN A 29 11.00 44.43 6.02
C GLN A 29 9.80 44.67 6.96
N LYS A 30 8.60 44.84 6.43
CA LYS A 30 7.37 45.04 7.23
C LYS A 30 6.85 43.76 7.90
N ILE A 31 7.07 42.62 7.29
CA ILE A 31 6.60 41.32 7.78
C ILE A 31 7.45 40.83 8.98
N ASN A 32 8.71 41.21 9.07
CA ASN A 32 9.63 40.70 10.08
C ASN A 32 9.32 41.09 11.53
N SER A 33 8.47 42.09 11.76
CA SER A 33 8.15 42.59 13.11
C SER A 33 6.86 42.03 13.71
N PHE A 34 5.95 41.44 12.95
CA PHE A 34 4.59 41.14 13.39
C PHE A 34 4.11 39.69 13.31
N ILE A 35 4.91 38.73 12.73
CA ILE A 35 4.40 37.39 12.47
C ILE A 35 5.05 36.36 13.39
N PRO A 36 4.27 35.49 14.09
CA PRO A 36 4.77 34.37 14.87
C PRO A 36 5.68 33.44 14.05
N ARG A 37 6.55 32.68 14.72
CA ARG A 37 7.57 31.81 14.08
C ARG A 37 6.98 30.85 13.03
N PHE A 38 5.73 30.44 13.19
CA PHE A 38 5.03 29.56 12.27
C PHE A 38 4.72 30.22 10.92
N ASP A 39 4.34 31.49 10.93
CA ASP A 39 4.01 32.25 9.71
C ASP A 39 5.26 32.58 8.88
N LYS A 40 6.42 32.76 9.53
CA LYS A 40 7.71 32.93 8.83
C LYS A 40 8.08 31.69 8.02
N LEU A 41 7.84 30.50 8.56
CA LEU A 41 8.08 29.23 7.89
C LEU A 41 7.14 29.01 6.70
N PHE A 42 5.87 29.39 6.83
CA PHE A 42 4.90 29.35 5.76
C PHE A 42 5.24 30.33 4.61
N LEU A 43 5.74 31.50 4.95
CA LEU A 43 6.23 32.48 3.98
C LEU A 43 7.48 31.98 3.22
N ILE A 44 8.40 31.31 3.92
CA ILE A 44 9.56 30.66 3.29
C ILE A 44 9.11 29.58 2.32
N LEU A 45 8.07 28.78 2.64
CA LEU A 45 7.49 27.78 1.77
C LEU A 45 6.93 28.41 0.48
N ILE A 46 6.14 29.47 0.63
CA ILE A 46 5.56 30.20 -0.51
C ILE A 46 6.68 30.72 -1.43
N LEU A 47 7.75 31.29 -0.85
CA LEU A 47 8.90 31.75 -1.62
C LEU A 47 9.61 30.66 -2.39
N LEU A 48 9.79 29.50 -1.75
CA LEU A 48 10.43 28.36 -2.36
C LEU A 48 9.58 27.80 -3.50
N ILE A 49 8.24 27.77 -3.35
CA ILE A 49 7.28 27.37 -4.39
C ILE A 49 7.33 28.38 -5.57
N LEU A 50 7.33 29.67 -5.29
CA LEU A 50 7.39 30.71 -6.30
C LEU A 50 8.74 30.71 -7.07
N LYS A 51 9.84 30.38 -6.40
CA LYS A 51 11.19 30.31 -7.00
C LYS A 51 11.39 29.05 -7.87
N SER A 52 10.58 28.01 -7.69
CA SER A 52 10.78 26.70 -8.31
C SER A 52 9.88 26.44 -9.54
N ASN A 53 9.14 27.41 -10.03
CA ASN A 53 8.24 27.25 -11.17
C ASN A 53 7.29 26.02 -11.06
N ASN A 54 6.64 25.84 -9.93
CA ASN A 54 5.75 24.70 -9.61
C ASN A 54 6.48 23.36 -9.38
N ASP A 55 7.78 23.32 -9.16
CA ASP A 55 8.46 22.12 -8.70
C ASP A 55 8.13 21.86 -7.22
N LEU A 56 7.74 20.62 -6.86
CA LEU A 56 7.42 20.22 -5.48
C LEU A 56 8.62 20.16 -4.52
N LYS A 57 9.86 20.40 -5.01
CA LYS A 57 11.08 20.49 -4.19
C LYS A 57 10.96 21.43 -2.97
N PRO A 58 10.30 22.62 -3.09
CA PRO A 58 10.12 23.51 -1.95
C PRO A 58 9.29 22.89 -0.82
N PHE A 59 8.34 22.02 -1.11
CA PHE A 59 7.51 21.35 -0.12
C PHE A 59 8.35 20.43 0.80
N TYR A 60 9.33 19.73 0.22
CA TYR A 60 10.25 18.86 0.97
C TYR A 60 11.25 19.67 1.81
N LEU A 61 11.72 20.83 1.27
CA LEU A 61 12.59 21.75 2.00
C LEU A 61 11.86 22.40 3.20
N PHE A 62 10.59 22.74 3.04
CA PHE A 62 9.77 23.29 4.13
C PHE A 62 9.63 22.28 5.28
N ASN A 63 9.35 21.01 4.98
CA ASN A 63 9.29 19.97 6.00
C ASN A 63 10.62 19.78 6.74
N LYS A 64 11.75 19.93 6.05
CA LYS A 64 13.07 19.92 6.66
C LYS A 64 13.24 21.06 7.67
N VAL A 65 12.73 22.24 7.35
CA VAL A 65 12.81 23.43 8.20
C VAL A 65 11.85 23.36 9.39
N VAL A 66 10.61 22.89 9.16
CA VAL A 66 9.55 22.82 10.20
C VAL A 66 9.84 21.75 11.25
N ASN A 67 10.40 20.61 10.84
CA ASN A 67 10.61 19.47 11.74
C ASN A 67 12.00 19.44 12.38
N ASN A 68 12.86 20.42 12.08
CA ASN A 68 14.26 20.47 12.56
C ASN A 68 15.03 19.17 12.26
N GLU A 69 14.62 18.41 11.25
CA GLU A 69 15.15 17.12 10.88
C GLU A 69 16.15 17.28 9.72
N ASN A 70 17.31 16.65 9.85
CA ASN A 70 18.29 16.50 8.75
C ASN A 70 17.77 15.52 7.68
N VAL A 71 16.59 15.79 7.09
CA VAL A 71 16.03 14.98 6.02
C VAL A 71 16.84 15.23 4.76
N LYS A 72 17.71 14.29 4.40
CA LYS A 72 18.21 14.21 3.02
C LYS A 72 17.02 13.88 2.13
N LEU A 73 16.64 14.83 1.27
CA LEU A 73 15.66 14.58 0.22
C LEU A 73 16.09 13.34 -0.55
N ILE A 74 15.25 12.30 -0.56
CA ILE A 74 15.38 11.27 -1.58
C ILE A 74 15.09 12.00 -2.88
N ASN A 75 16.10 12.05 -3.74
CA ASN A 75 15.93 12.67 -5.05
C ASN A 75 14.91 11.81 -5.81
N LEU A 76 13.69 12.29 -5.95
CA LEU A 76 12.60 11.64 -6.69
C LEU A 76 12.98 11.38 -8.17
N ASN A 77 14.10 11.97 -8.64
CA ASN A 77 14.63 11.81 -9.99
C ASN A 77 15.65 10.66 -10.12
N TYR A 78 15.78 9.78 -9.11
CA TYR A 78 16.63 8.60 -9.29
C TYR A 78 16.07 7.69 -10.37
N THR A 79 16.95 7.29 -11.28
CA THR A 79 16.62 6.22 -12.22
C THR A 79 16.41 4.91 -11.45
N LYS A 80 15.66 3.97 -12.04
CA LYS A 80 15.47 2.63 -11.48
C LYS A 80 16.79 1.96 -11.12
N LYS A 81 17.84 2.13 -11.96
CA LYS A 81 19.19 1.58 -11.73
C LYS A 81 19.84 2.18 -10.48
N GLN A 82 19.69 3.49 -10.26
CA GLN A 82 20.21 4.17 -9.07
C GLN A 82 19.49 3.71 -7.79
N TYR A 83 18.15 3.57 -7.82
CA TYR A 83 17.40 2.99 -6.69
C TYR A 83 17.90 1.59 -6.36
N ALA A 84 18.05 0.73 -7.38
CA ALA A 84 18.52 -0.63 -7.19
C ALA A 84 19.92 -0.69 -6.56
N ARG A 85 20.86 0.11 -7.06
CA ARG A 85 22.23 0.18 -6.53
C ARG A 85 22.22 0.61 -5.05
N ARG A 86 21.57 1.71 -4.72
CA ARG A 86 21.49 2.23 -3.33
C ARG A 86 20.81 1.25 -2.39
N GLY A 87 19.74 0.60 -2.87
CA GLY A 87 19.05 -0.40 -2.08
C GLY A 87 19.91 -1.63 -1.79
N LEU A 88 20.72 -2.07 -2.75
CA LEU A 88 21.67 -3.18 -2.54
C LEU A 88 22.80 -2.80 -1.59
N GLU A 89 23.33 -1.57 -1.68
CA GLU A 89 24.32 -1.04 -0.74
C GLU A 89 23.73 -1.01 0.68
N PHE A 90 22.50 -0.53 0.83
CA PHE A 90 21.78 -0.54 2.11
C PHE A 90 21.57 -1.97 2.63
N LEU A 91 21.12 -2.90 1.78
CA LEU A 91 20.90 -4.29 2.15
C LEU A 91 22.20 -4.96 2.61
N HIS A 92 23.30 -4.76 1.87
CA HIS A 92 24.62 -5.31 2.22
C HIS A 92 25.06 -4.79 3.60
N LYS A 93 24.87 -3.48 3.84
CA LYS A 93 25.17 -2.87 5.11
C LYS A 93 24.38 -3.51 6.26
N ILE A 94 23.03 -3.54 6.18
CA ILE A 94 22.20 -4.03 7.28
C ILE A 94 22.35 -5.55 7.53
N LYS A 95 22.73 -6.32 6.50
CA LYS A 95 22.98 -7.75 6.64
C LYS A 95 24.15 -8.03 7.60
N ASN A 96 25.17 -7.19 7.54
CA ASN A 96 26.41 -7.34 8.32
C ASN A 96 26.36 -6.56 9.67
N GLU A 97 25.38 -5.69 9.87
CA GLU A 97 25.23 -4.95 11.12
C GLU A 97 24.42 -5.75 12.14
N ASN A 98 24.90 -5.73 13.39
CA ASN A 98 24.13 -6.24 14.52
C ASN A 98 23.15 -5.17 15.02
N ILE A 99 21.97 -5.61 15.46
CA ILE A 99 21.01 -4.73 16.12
C ILE A 99 21.49 -4.50 17.55
N ASN A 100 22.37 -3.52 17.75
CA ASN A 100 22.99 -3.26 19.06
C ASN A 100 22.29 -2.13 19.85
N ASN A 101 21.48 -1.33 19.20
CA ASN A 101 20.81 -0.18 19.81
C ASN A 101 19.36 -0.50 20.15
N LYS A 102 19.07 -0.64 21.44
CA LYS A 102 17.73 -0.88 21.94
C LYS A 102 16.83 0.32 21.61
N LYS A 103 15.91 0.16 20.67
CA LYS A 103 14.91 1.18 20.34
C LYS A 103 13.82 1.21 21.40
N LYS A 104 13.37 2.40 21.78
CA LYS A 104 12.31 2.57 22.77
C LYS A 104 10.94 2.38 22.15
N GLN A 105 10.00 1.85 22.92
CA GLN A 105 8.59 1.82 22.55
C GLN A 105 8.05 3.26 22.39
N ILE A 106 7.18 3.44 21.40
CA ILE A 106 6.55 4.74 21.10
C ILE A 106 5.06 4.66 21.42
N ASN A 107 4.55 5.63 22.20
CA ASN A 107 3.14 5.67 22.58
C ASN A 107 2.23 6.04 21.39
N HIS A 108 2.67 6.97 20.54
CA HIS A 108 1.94 7.44 19.38
C HIS A 108 2.78 7.25 18.11
N PRO A 109 2.84 6.05 17.55
CA PRO A 109 3.64 5.80 16.35
C PRO A 109 3.00 6.49 15.13
N LYS A 110 3.83 7.01 14.25
CA LYS A 110 3.42 7.56 12.95
C LYS A 110 3.01 6.45 11.99
N ILE A 111 3.77 5.35 12.00
CA ILE A 111 3.51 4.18 11.15
C ILE A 111 3.50 2.91 11.98
N SER A 112 2.54 2.02 11.69
CA SER A 112 2.57 0.61 12.08
C SER A 112 3.00 -0.23 10.87
N VAL A 113 4.13 -0.94 10.96
CA VAL A 113 4.56 -1.91 9.94
C VAL A 113 4.04 -3.28 10.33
N ILE A 114 3.25 -3.92 9.46
CA ILE A 114 2.65 -5.23 9.71
C ILE A 114 3.36 -6.28 8.87
N ILE A 115 3.84 -7.34 9.51
CA ILE A 115 4.47 -8.49 8.86
C ILE A 115 3.75 -9.78 9.27
N PRO A 116 3.06 -10.46 8.34
CA PRO A 116 2.63 -11.83 8.54
C PRO A 116 3.82 -12.77 8.61
N VAL A 117 3.90 -13.60 9.64
CA VAL A 117 5.01 -14.52 9.88
C VAL A 117 4.50 -15.96 9.79
N TYR A 118 5.01 -16.72 8.83
CA TYR A 118 4.76 -18.17 8.72
C TYR A 118 5.91 -18.86 8.02
N ASN A 119 6.64 -19.70 8.74
CA ASN A 119 7.76 -20.51 8.23
C ASN A 119 8.76 -19.72 7.38
N CYS A 120 9.31 -18.66 7.95
CA CYS A 120 10.19 -17.68 7.30
C CYS A 120 11.52 -17.46 8.04
N GLU A 121 12.01 -18.46 8.76
CA GLU A 121 13.26 -18.39 9.56
C GLU A 121 14.46 -17.84 8.80
N LYS A 122 14.50 -18.04 7.46
CA LYS A 122 15.63 -17.62 6.60
C LYS A 122 15.59 -16.15 6.20
N THR A 123 14.44 -15.49 6.31
CA THR A 123 14.21 -14.15 5.73
C THR A 123 13.77 -13.10 6.73
N ILE A 124 13.03 -13.51 7.77
CA ILE A 124 12.37 -12.60 8.70
C ILE A 124 13.33 -11.64 9.41
N GLU A 125 14.52 -12.09 9.77
CA GLU A 125 15.52 -11.24 10.43
C GLU A 125 15.91 -10.05 9.53
N LEU A 126 16.16 -10.32 8.26
CA LEU A 126 16.54 -9.27 7.32
C LEU A 126 15.39 -8.29 7.03
N SER A 127 14.16 -8.79 6.92
CA SER A 127 12.97 -7.95 6.80
C SER A 127 12.85 -6.99 7.98
N ILE A 128 13.01 -7.48 9.22
CA ILE A 128 12.95 -6.66 10.44
C ILE A 128 14.15 -5.69 10.50
N LYS A 129 15.36 -6.12 10.15
CA LYS A 129 16.53 -5.22 10.06
C LYS A 129 16.27 -4.05 9.12
N SER A 130 15.62 -4.26 7.98
CA SER A 130 15.31 -3.18 7.05
C SER A 130 14.38 -2.12 7.64
N ILE A 131 13.55 -2.48 8.65
CA ILE A 131 12.70 -1.55 9.39
C ILE A 131 13.47 -0.92 10.56
N HIS A 132 14.28 -1.70 11.28
CA HIS A 132 15.07 -1.22 12.40
C HIS A 132 15.97 -0.05 12.00
N PHE A 133 16.57 -0.12 10.82
CA PHE A 133 17.48 0.90 10.27
C PHE A 133 16.79 2.04 9.51
N GLN A 134 15.45 2.16 9.60
CA GLN A 134 14.76 3.35 9.08
C GLN A 134 15.08 4.59 9.91
N ASN A 135 15.16 5.73 9.26
CA ASN A 135 15.35 7.03 9.91
C ASN A 135 14.10 7.47 10.69
N LEU A 136 12.91 6.99 10.32
CA LEU A 136 11.69 7.20 11.09
C LEU A 136 11.73 6.33 12.36
N ASN A 137 11.92 6.97 13.53
CA ASN A 137 11.94 6.26 14.81
C ASN A 137 10.55 6.04 15.39
N GLU A 138 9.59 6.95 15.10
CA GLU A 138 8.21 6.90 15.61
C GLU A 138 7.37 5.88 14.82
N LEU A 139 7.75 4.62 14.94
CA LEU A 139 7.02 3.49 14.35
C LEU A 139 6.85 2.35 15.36
N GLU A 140 5.89 1.48 15.11
CA GLU A 140 5.77 0.16 15.73
C GLU A 140 5.85 -0.93 14.66
N ILE A 141 6.29 -2.12 15.06
CA ILE A 141 6.41 -3.30 14.21
C ILE A 141 5.47 -4.36 14.77
N ILE A 142 4.49 -4.79 14.02
CA ILE A 142 3.53 -5.81 14.43
C ILE A 142 3.81 -7.10 13.64
N LEU A 143 4.34 -8.09 14.32
CA LEU A 143 4.62 -9.42 13.79
C LEU A 143 3.45 -10.33 14.13
N VAL A 144 2.75 -10.83 13.13
CA VAL A 144 1.61 -11.75 13.35
C VAL A 144 2.05 -13.15 12.98
N ASN A 145 2.39 -13.95 13.99
CA ASN A 145 2.82 -15.33 13.82
C ASN A 145 1.60 -16.25 13.59
N ASP A 146 1.52 -16.80 12.40
CA ASP A 146 0.42 -17.65 11.95
C ASP A 146 0.68 -19.13 12.22
N LEU A 147 1.14 -19.44 13.45
CA LEU A 147 1.48 -20.78 13.90
C LEU A 147 2.68 -21.37 13.12
N SER A 148 3.80 -20.66 13.06
CA SER A 148 5.04 -21.17 12.44
C SER A 148 5.54 -22.44 13.15
N THR A 149 6.02 -23.39 12.35
CA THR A 149 6.56 -24.69 12.79
C THR A 149 8.09 -24.78 12.70
N ASP A 150 8.73 -23.77 12.10
CA ASP A 150 10.18 -23.61 12.03
C ASP A 150 10.70 -22.67 13.15
N ASN A 151 11.96 -22.22 13.08
CA ASN A 151 12.54 -21.31 14.07
C ASN A 151 12.02 -19.86 14.01
N SER A 152 11.07 -19.54 13.13
CA SER A 152 10.55 -18.16 13.00
C SER A 152 10.06 -17.59 14.33
N SER A 153 9.30 -18.37 15.11
CA SER A 153 8.79 -17.94 16.42
C SER A 153 9.91 -17.57 17.40
N LYS A 154 10.99 -18.35 17.43
CA LYS A 154 12.16 -18.10 18.28
C LYS A 154 12.89 -16.82 17.85
N ILE A 155 13.07 -16.63 16.52
CA ILE A 155 13.76 -15.45 15.97
C ILE A 155 12.99 -14.17 16.28
N ILE A 156 11.66 -14.14 16.08
CA ILE A 156 10.87 -12.93 16.34
C ILE A 156 10.82 -12.55 17.83
N GLU A 157 10.81 -13.51 18.76
CA GLU A 157 10.90 -13.22 20.19
C GLU A 157 12.29 -12.70 20.59
N GLN A 158 13.37 -13.22 19.99
CA GLN A 158 14.71 -12.68 20.20
C GLN A 158 14.81 -11.22 19.71
N LEU A 159 14.28 -10.91 18.52
CA LEU A 159 14.30 -9.56 17.97
C LEU A 159 13.43 -8.58 18.78
N LYS A 160 12.30 -9.03 19.33
CA LYS A 160 11.47 -8.23 20.23
C LYS A 160 12.22 -7.82 21.51
N ASN A 161 13.11 -8.66 22.04
CA ASN A 161 13.93 -8.32 23.19
C ASN A 161 14.98 -7.24 22.91
N ILE A 162 15.34 -7.07 21.63
CA ILE A 162 16.31 -6.07 21.16
C ILE A 162 15.65 -4.77 20.73
N ASP A 163 14.46 -4.83 20.09
CA ASP A 163 13.71 -3.66 19.62
C ASP A 163 12.33 -3.59 20.27
N ASN A 164 12.16 -2.71 21.27
CA ASN A 164 10.91 -2.58 22.03
C ASN A 164 9.73 -2.04 21.20
N ARG A 165 9.95 -1.62 19.94
CA ARG A 165 8.89 -1.25 19.02
C ARG A 165 8.18 -2.48 18.44
N ILE A 166 8.76 -3.68 18.59
CA ILE A 166 8.20 -4.95 18.11
C ILE A 166 7.12 -5.45 19.07
N ARG A 167 5.97 -5.77 18.49
CA ARG A 167 4.86 -6.45 19.15
C ARG A 167 4.56 -7.74 18.39
N VAL A 168 4.48 -8.85 19.10
CA VAL A 168 4.16 -10.17 18.52
C VAL A 168 2.71 -10.53 18.86
N ILE A 169 1.97 -10.99 17.87
CA ILE A 169 0.63 -11.56 17.99
C ILE A 169 0.70 -12.99 17.48
N ASN A 170 0.33 -13.96 18.31
CA ASN A 170 0.33 -15.37 17.94
C ASN A 170 -1.10 -15.85 17.63
N ASN A 171 -1.34 -16.36 16.42
CA ASN A 171 -2.58 -17.00 16.06
C ASN A 171 -2.66 -18.41 16.68
N LYS A 172 -3.84 -18.81 17.16
CA LYS A 172 -4.05 -20.14 17.76
C LYS A 172 -4.04 -21.28 16.73
N LYS A 173 -4.22 -20.98 15.45
CA LYS A 173 -4.14 -21.89 14.29
C LYS A 173 -3.67 -21.13 13.08
N ASN A 174 -3.22 -21.82 12.03
CA ASN A 174 -2.91 -21.18 10.76
C ASN A 174 -4.19 -20.65 10.13
N MET A 175 -4.30 -19.32 10.07
CA MET A 175 -5.46 -18.58 9.58
C MET A 175 -5.25 -17.94 8.21
N GLY A 176 -4.02 -17.99 7.70
CA GLY A 176 -3.62 -17.40 6.42
C GLY A 176 -3.26 -15.91 6.50
N THR A 177 -2.67 -15.45 5.40
CA THR A 177 -2.05 -14.11 5.30
C THR A 177 -3.10 -13.00 5.44
N LEU A 178 -4.29 -13.15 4.83
CA LEU A 178 -5.37 -12.16 4.93
C LEU A 178 -5.78 -11.93 6.39
N TYR A 179 -5.96 -13.00 7.14
CA TYR A 179 -6.30 -12.91 8.56
C TYR A 179 -5.18 -12.24 9.35
N SER A 180 -3.94 -12.66 9.13
CA SER A 180 -2.77 -12.14 9.86
C SER A 180 -2.56 -10.65 9.59
N ARG A 181 -2.66 -10.18 8.33
CA ARG A 181 -2.63 -8.76 7.99
C ARG A 181 -3.80 -8.00 8.62
N SER A 182 -5.00 -8.58 8.63
CA SER A 182 -6.19 -7.96 9.20
C SER A 182 -6.08 -7.79 10.72
N ILE A 183 -5.63 -8.82 11.44
CA ILE A 183 -5.40 -8.75 12.89
C ILE A 183 -4.31 -7.73 13.21
N GLY A 184 -3.22 -7.70 12.45
CA GLY A 184 -2.18 -6.69 12.60
C GLY A 184 -2.74 -5.28 12.43
N ALA A 185 -3.56 -5.03 11.40
CA ALA A 185 -4.18 -3.73 11.15
C ALA A 185 -5.16 -3.33 12.26
N LEU A 186 -6.00 -4.24 12.74
CA LEU A 186 -6.95 -3.96 13.83
C LEU A 186 -6.22 -3.60 15.14
N ASN A 187 -5.05 -4.20 15.39
CA ASN A 187 -4.22 -3.95 16.57
C ASN A 187 -3.21 -2.80 16.40
N SER A 188 -3.16 -2.17 15.23
CA SER A 188 -2.25 -1.05 14.95
C SER A 188 -2.61 0.20 15.77
N ARG A 189 -1.58 0.95 16.20
CA ARG A 189 -1.71 2.22 16.93
C ARG A 189 -1.18 3.40 16.11
N GLY A 190 -0.44 3.12 15.03
CA GLY A 190 0.10 4.13 14.14
C GLY A 190 -0.99 4.91 13.41
N GLU A 191 -0.67 6.14 13.03
CA GLU A 191 -1.55 6.98 12.21
C GLU A 191 -1.77 6.34 10.82
N TYR A 192 -0.70 5.75 10.28
CA TYR A 192 -0.72 4.97 9.05
C TYR A 192 -0.30 3.52 9.32
N VAL A 193 -0.71 2.64 8.43
CA VAL A 193 -0.32 1.22 8.39
C VAL A 193 0.32 0.91 7.06
N ILE A 194 1.43 0.18 7.06
CA ILE A 194 2.05 -0.38 5.86
C ILE A 194 2.31 -1.87 6.04
N GLY A 195 1.96 -2.67 5.04
CA GLY A 195 2.29 -4.10 5.01
C GLY A 195 3.67 -4.33 4.41
N LEU A 196 4.40 -5.31 4.94
CA LEU A 196 5.63 -5.86 4.37
C LEU A 196 5.55 -7.38 4.43
N ASP A 197 5.93 -8.07 3.36
CA ASP A 197 6.03 -9.53 3.38
C ASP A 197 7.29 -9.96 4.14
N ASN A 198 7.25 -11.14 4.74
CA ASN A 198 8.34 -11.63 5.60
C ASN A 198 9.62 -12.00 4.85
N ASP A 199 9.58 -11.98 3.52
CA ASP A 199 10.71 -12.22 2.61
C ASP A 199 11.07 -10.98 1.77
N ASP A 200 10.39 -9.85 2.01
CA ASP A 200 10.64 -8.55 1.39
C ASP A 200 11.32 -7.59 2.38
N PHE A 201 11.92 -6.50 1.88
CA PHE A 201 12.57 -5.48 2.71
C PHE A 201 12.57 -4.09 2.08
N PHE A 202 12.60 -3.07 2.93
CA PHE A 202 12.76 -1.70 2.46
C PHE A 202 14.15 -1.47 1.86
N CYS A 203 14.20 -0.80 0.72
CA CYS A 203 15.43 -0.59 -0.05
C CYS A 203 16.14 0.74 0.26
N GLY A 204 16.03 1.24 1.48
CA GLY A 204 16.69 2.45 1.94
C GLY A 204 16.17 2.89 3.30
N LYS A 205 16.94 3.73 3.98
CA LYS A 205 16.65 4.16 5.36
C LYS A 205 15.58 5.26 5.48
N ASP A 206 15.22 5.91 4.38
CA ASP A 206 14.29 7.06 4.39
C ASP A 206 12.91 6.71 3.82
N ILE A 207 12.64 5.44 3.51
CA ILE A 207 11.42 5.03 2.81
C ILE A 207 10.18 5.32 3.64
N LEU A 208 10.15 4.86 4.90
CA LEU A 208 8.98 5.04 5.77
C LEU A 208 8.71 6.52 6.08
N GLN A 209 9.77 7.31 6.26
CA GLN A 209 9.62 8.75 6.47
C GLN A 209 9.00 9.43 5.25
N ASN A 210 9.44 9.09 4.03
CA ASN A 210 8.90 9.69 2.81
C ASN A 210 7.44 9.34 2.55
N VAL A 211 7.03 8.09 2.74
CA VAL A 211 5.63 7.70 2.56
C VAL A 211 4.74 8.36 3.60
N TYR A 212 5.18 8.45 4.86
CA TYR A 212 4.44 9.13 5.91
C TYR A 212 4.23 10.61 5.59
N LEU A 213 5.31 11.33 5.24
CA LEU A 213 5.25 12.76 4.96
C LEU A 213 4.33 13.07 3.77
N ASN A 214 4.43 12.28 2.68
CA ASN A 214 3.55 12.47 1.53
C ASN A 214 2.07 12.23 1.88
N GLY A 215 1.79 11.21 2.69
CA GLY A 215 0.44 10.95 3.18
C GLY A 215 -0.08 12.06 4.08
N LYS A 216 0.74 12.50 5.03
CA LYS A 216 0.35 13.48 6.06
C LYS A 216 0.12 14.88 5.51
N ILE A 217 1.04 15.37 4.66
CA ILE A 217 0.99 16.74 4.12
C ILE A 217 -0.25 16.96 3.25
N ASN A 218 -0.57 15.98 2.41
CA ASN A 218 -1.65 16.09 1.44
C ASN A 218 -2.93 15.37 1.91
N ASP A 219 -2.95 14.87 3.14
CA ASP A 219 -4.06 14.12 3.75
C ASP A 219 -4.52 12.90 2.92
N PHE A 220 -3.61 12.25 2.16
CA PHE A 220 -3.96 11.07 1.39
C PHE A 220 -4.33 9.89 2.30
N ASP A 221 -5.39 9.18 1.92
CA ASP A 221 -5.81 7.96 2.61
C ASP A 221 -4.91 6.78 2.28
N ILE A 222 -4.37 6.71 1.05
CA ILE A 222 -3.44 5.68 0.58
C ILE A 222 -2.28 6.33 -0.16
N VAL A 223 -1.05 5.96 0.22
CA VAL A 223 0.20 6.30 -0.46
C VAL A 223 0.87 5.03 -0.92
N GLU A 224 1.08 4.84 -2.21
CA GLU A 224 1.70 3.65 -2.77
C GLU A 224 3.09 3.93 -3.32
N ILE A 225 4.01 2.99 -3.12
CA ILE A 225 5.39 2.99 -3.63
C ILE A 225 5.67 1.76 -4.48
N LYS A 226 6.66 1.88 -5.36
CA LYS A 226 7.11 0.79 -6.26
C LYS A 226 7.98 -0.23 -5.54
N SER A 227 8.01 -1.45 -6.08
CA SER A 227 9.01 -2.45 -5.71
C SER A 227 10.00 -2.76 -6.84
N LEU A 228 11.11 -3.37 -6.47
CA LEU A 228 12.09 -3.95 -7.38
C LEU A 228 12.20 -5.45 -7.11
N ASN A 229 12.15 -6.26 -8.16
CA ASN A 229 12.40 -7.70 -8.03
C ASN A 229 13.90 -7.96 -8.10
N ILE A 230 14.44 -8.66 -7.10
CA ILE A 230 15.84 -9.10 -7.07
C ILE A 230 15.86 -10.62 -7.24
N PRO A 231 16.54 -11.15 -8.27
CA PRO A 231 16.73 -12.59 -8.37
C PRO A 231 17.78 -13.05 -7.35
N ASN A 232 17.42 -14.02 -6.51
CA ASN A 232 18.32 -14.88 -5.71
C ASN A 232 19.39 -14.20 -4.84
N TYR A 233 19.11 -13.08 -4.13
CA TYR A 233 20.07 -12.40 -3.23
C TYR A 233 21.44 -12.09 -3.84
N ASN A 234 21.65 -12.30 -5.14
CA ASN A 234 22.94 -12.11 -5.78
C ASN A 234 23.04 -10.76 -6.47
N PRO A 235 23.80 -9.81 -5.90
CA PRO A 235 23.94 -8.46 -6.47
C PRO A 235 24.63 -8.46 -7.85
N LYS A 236 25.33 -9.51 -8.23
CA LYS A 236 26.01 -9.63 -9.55
C LYS A 236 25.01 -9.89 -10.69
N PHE A 237 23.85 -10.46 -10.42
CA PHE A 237 22.83 -10.77 -11.42
C PHE A 237 21.63 -9.82 -11.35
N MET A 238 21.89 -8.51 -11.37
CA MET A 238 20.83 -7.50 -11.49
C MET A 238 20.23 -7.50 -12.91
N GLN A 239 19.55 -8.55 -13.30
CA GLN A 239 18.48 -8.40 -14.27
C GLN A 239 17.31 -7.73 -13.54
N ILE A 240 17.28 -6.40 -13.57
CA ILE A 240 16.16 -5.61 -13.11
C ILE A 240 14.99 -5.91 -14.06
N LYS A 241 14.36 -7.08 -13.91
CA LYS A 241 13.12 -7.36 -14.61
C LYS A 241 12.08 -6.39 -14.04
N ASN A 242 11.39 -5.69 -14.94
CA ASN A 242 10.20 -4.96 -14.57
C ASN A 242 9.29 -5.95 -13.86
N GLY A 243 8.96 -5.74 -12.58
CA GLY A 243 7.76 -6.34 -12.03
C GLY A 243 6.62 -5.97 -12.98
N ASN A 244 5.57 -6.76 -13.07
CA ASN A 244 4.39 -6.45 -13.89
C ASN A 244 3.65 -5.23 -13.32
N TYR A 245 4.37 -4.11 -13.17
CA TYR A 245 3.74 -2.84 -12.89
C TYR A 245 3.18 -2.31 -14.18
N ILE A 246 1.91 -2.12 -14.20
CA ILE A 246 1.29 -1.22 -15.16
C ILE A 246 2.06 0.10 -15.00
N ASN A 247 2.53 0.67 -16.11
CA ASN A 247 3.21 1.96 -16.11
C ASN A 247 2.20 3.03 -15.68
N HIS A 248 2.10 3.25 -14.36
CA HIS A 248 1.36 4.40 -13.87
C HIS A 248 2.12 5.67 -14.21
N PRO A 249 1.40 6.74 -14.55
CA PRO A 249 2.00 8.07 -14.58
C PRO A 249 2.70 8.34 -13.25
N ASN A 250 3.86 8.97 -13.31
CA ASN A 250 4.55 9.39 -12.10
C ASN A 250 3.63 10.30 -11.27
N ASN A 251 3.51 10.02 -9.98
CA ASN A 251 2.66 10.75 -9.04
C ASN A 251 1.16 10.75 -9.45
N LEU A 252 0.65 9.58 -9.89
CA LEU A 252 -0.78 9.41 -10.15
C LEU A 252 -1.58 9.68 -8.88
N ILE A 253 -2.48 10.65 -8.95
CA ILE A 253 -3.43 10.97 -7.88
C ILE A 253 -4.81 10.55 -8.34
N LEU A 254 -5.53 9.83 -7.47
CA LEU A 254 -6.91 9.41 -7.70
C LEU A 254 -7.78 9.79 -6.51
N HIS A 255 -9.01 10.18 -6.81
CA HIS A 255 -10.07 10.42 -5.81
C HIS A 255 -11.28 9.54 -6.13
N GLN A 256 -12.24 9.45 -5.20
CA GLN A 256 -13.54 8.88 -5.55
C GLN A 256 -14.26 9.80 -6.56
N PRO A 257 -14.94 9.25 -7.55
CA PRO A 257 -15.37 7.86 -7.76
C PRO A 257 -14.38 6.94 -8.50
N GLU A 258 -13.33 7.43 -9.13
CA GLU A 258 -12.44 6.63 -9.99
C GLU A 258 -11.62 5.61 -9.19
N LEU A 259 -11.21 5.97 -7.96
CA LEU A 259 -10.43 5.10 -7.09
C LEU A 259 -11.11 3.74 -6.84
N GLY A 260 -12.43 3.72 -6.66
CA GLY A 260 -13.17 2.50 -6.35
C GLY A 260 -13.14 1.43 -7.46
N SER A 261 -13.03 1.83 -8.72
CA SER A 261 -12.93 0.90 -9.86
C SER A 261 -11.49 0.67 -10.33
N PHE A 262 -10.54 1.46 -9.85
CA PHE A 262 -9.16 1.48 -10.35
C PHE A 262 -8.46 0.12 -10.29
N SER A 263 -8.70 -0.68 -9.25
CA SER A 263 -8.06 -1.98 -9.07
C SER A 263 -8.54 -3.08 -10.03
N ILE A 264 -9.69 -2.89 -10.69
CA ILE A 264 -10.29 -3.89 -11.58
C ILE A 264 -10.57 -3.37 -13.00
N SER A 265 -10.39 -2.07 -13.25
CA SER A 265 -10.75 -1.47 -14.54
C SER A 265 -9.68 -0.52 -15.06
N TYR A 266 -9.42 -0.60 -16.36
CA TYR A 266 -8.68 0.39 -17.10
C TYR A 266 -9.36 0.68 -18.42
N LYS A 267 -9.66 1.97 -18.67
CA LYS A 267 -10.36 2.41 -19.88
C LYS A 267 -11.62 1.57 -20.14
N ASN A 268 -12.41 1.31 -19.11
CA ASN A 268 -13.63 0.49 -19.14
C ASN A 268 -13.42 -0.98 -19.57
N LYS A 269 -12.21 -1.50 -19.46
CA LYS A 269 -11.90 -2.92 -19.69
C LYS A 269 -11.52 -3.57 -18.37
N LEU A 270 -11.85 -4.86 -18.22
CA LEU A 270 -11.42 -5.66 -17.07
C LEU A 270 -9.91 -5.82 -17.08
N GLU A 271 -9.25 -5.20 -16.15
CA GLU A 271 -7.80 -5.28 -15.97
C GLU A 271 -7.48 -5.15 -14.49
N PHE A 272 -6.94 -6.20 -13.88
CA PHE A 272 -6.57 -6.19 -12.46
C PHE A 272 -5.26 -5.43 -12.26
N ARG A 273 -5.34 -4.33 -11.51
CA ARG A 273 -4.21 -3.44 -11.24
C ARG A 273 -3.93 -3.37 -9.75
N ASP A 274 -2.68 -3.09 -9.41
CA ASP A 274 -2.23 -2.71 -8.07
C ASP A 274 -2.81 -3.56 -6.93
N HIS A 275 -2.95 -4.85 -7.19
CA HIS A 275 -3.59 -5.81 -6.30
C HIS A 275 -2.69 -6.31 -5.16
N PHE A 276 -1.48 -5.78 -5.02
CA PHE A 276 -0.59 -6.16 -3.92
C PHE A 276 -0.90 -5.37 -2.66
N ALA A 277 -1.00 -6.06 -1.51
CA ALA A 277 -1.26 -5.42 -0.22
C ALA A 277 -0.02 -4.74 0.37
N TRP A 278 1.18 -5.14 -0.04
CA TRP A 278 2.43 -4.49 0.35
C TRP A 278 2.67 -3.20 -0.46
N GLY A 279 3.58 -2.33 0.03
CA GLY A 279 3.92 -1.07 -0.64
C GLY A 279 2.85 0.02 -0.56
N LYS A 280 1.74 -0.24 0.14
CA LYS A 280 0.67 0.72 0.39
C LYS A 280 0.69 1.16 1.84
N CYS A 281 0.97 2.44 2.06
CA CYS A 281 0.87 3.11 3.36
C CYS A 281 -0.52 3.73 3.46
N ILE A 282 -1.34 3.23 4.39
CA ILE A 282 -2.77 3.48 4.44
C ILE A 282 -3.13 4.08 5.81
N LYS A 283 -3.95 5.14 5.87
CA LYS A 283 -4.46 5.63 7.14
C LYS A 283 -5.08 4.50 7.96
N SER A 284 -4.68 4.34 9.20
CA SER A 284 -5.14 3.23 10.07
C SER A 284 -6.65 3.13 10.15
N ARG A 285 -7.36 4.27 10.25
CA ARG A 285 -8.84 4.31 10.26
C ARG A 285 -9.46 3.71 9.00
N ILE A 286 -8.84 3.94 7.84
CA ILE A 286 -9.31 3.41 6.55
C ILE A 286 -9.06 1.91 6.47
N TYR A 287 -7.87 1.46 6.88
CA TYR A 287 -7.54 0.04 6.88
C TYR A 287 -8.48 -0.74 7.81
N LYS A 288 -8.65 -0.30 9.06
CA LYS A 288 -9.56 -0.92 10.02
C LYS A 288 -11.00 -0.97 9.51
N LYS A 289 -11.48 0.11 8.90
CA LYS A 289 -12.81 0.14 8.28
C LYS A 289 -12.93 -0.88 7.14
N ALA A 290 -11.93 -0.97 6.27
CA ALA A 290 -11.91 -1.94 5.17
C ALA A 290 -11.90 -3.39 5.67
N VAL A 291 -11.09 -3.70 6.67
CA VAL A 291 -11.01 -5.04 7.31
C VAL A 291 -12.37 -5.46 7.89
N ASN A 292 -13.02 -4.53 8.61
CA ASN A 292 -14.35 -4.80 9.19
C ASN A 292 -15.42 -4.98 8.10
N ARG A 293 -15.39 -4.14 7.05
CA ARG A 293 -16.30 -4.28 5.89
C ARG A 293 -16.10 -5.61 5.16
N LEU A 294 -14.85 -6.01 4.95
CA LEU A 294 -14.53 -7.27 4.27
C LEU A 294 -15.07 -8.49 5.02
N GLY A 295 -15.23 -8.41 6.35
CA GLY A 295 -15.57 -9.59 7.15
C GLY A 295 -14.44 -10.64 7.05
N TYR A 296 -13.22 -10.24 7.24
CA TYR A 296 -11.99 -11.00 7.00
C TYR A 296 -11.98 -12.43 7.58
N LYS A 297 -12.70 -12.67 8.69
CA LYS A 297 -12.83 -14.02 9.29
C LYS A 297 -13.54 -14.99 8.37
N ARG A 298 -14.53 -14.52 7.59
CA ARG A 298 -15.30 -15.34 6.64
C ARG A 298 -14.44 -15.79 5.47
N TYR A 299 -13.55 -14.91 4.98
CA TYR A 299 -12.80 -15.15 3.76
C TYR A 299 -11.39 -15.71 3.98
N SER A 300 -10.80 -15.55 5.18
CA SER A 300 -9.39 -15.89 5.42
C SER A 300 -9.04 -17.35 5.22
N THR A 301 -9.93 -18.28 5.57
CA THR A 301 -9.66 -19.73 5.46
C THR A 301 -9.57 -20.22 4.01
N TYR A 302 -10.23 -19.56 3.07
CA TYR A 302 -10.35 -20.02 1.68
C TYR A 302 -9.66 -19.14 0.66
N ASN A 303 -9.24 -17.93 1.05
CA ASN A 303 -8.70 -16.92 0.17
C ASN A 303 -7.17 -16.85 0.27
N CYS A 304 -6.49 -17.93 -0.14
CA CYS A 304 -5.03 -18.02 -0.08
C CYS A 304 -4.31 -17.47 -1.32
N TRP A 305 -5.00 -17.31 -2.45
CA TRP A 305 -4.41 -16.85 -3.72
C TRP A 305 -4.75 -15.40 -4.05
N THR A 306 -5.96 -14.96 -3.70
CA THR A 306 -6.49 -13.63 -4.02
C THR A 306 -6.64 -12.73 -2.80
N GLU A 307 -5.93 -13.05 -1.68
CA GLU A 307 -6.04 -12.29 -0.44
C GLU A 307 -5.63 -10.82 -0.63
N ASP A 308 -4.54 -10.58 -1.35
CA ASP A 308 -4.08 -9.23 -1.66
C ASP A 308 -5.10 -8.46 -2.48
N MET A 309 -5.60 -9.10 -3.56
CA MET A 309 -6.63 -8.51 -4.42
C MET A 309 -7.88 -8.15 -3.64
N SER A 310 -8.30 -9.02 -2.73
CA SER A 310 -9.51 -8.87 -1.92
C SER A 310 -9.43 -7.67 -1.00
N ILE A 311 -8.37 -7.58 -0.20
CA ILE A 311 -8.23 -6.46 0.74
C ILE A 311 -7.97 -5.13 0.02
N VAL A 312 -7.15 -5.12 -1.03
CA VAL A 312 -6.86 -3.92 -1.80
C VAL A 312 -8.10 -3.38 -2.50
N PHE A 313 -8.93 -4.25 -3.07
CA PHE A 313 -10.20 -3.83 -3.67
C PHE A 313 -11.11 -3.14 -2.65
N VAL A 314 -11.27 -3.73 -1.45
CA VAL A 314 -12.09 -3.11 -0.39
C VAL A 314 -11.46 -1.83 0.14
N LEU A 315 -10.13 -1.76 0.24
CA LEU A 315 -9.41 -0.54 0.61
C LEU A 315 -9.69 0.60 -0.36
N PHE A 316 -9.57 0.36 -1.66
CA PHE A 316 -9.82 1.37 -2.70
C PHE A 316 -11.29 1.82 -2.73
N ASN A 317 -12.24 0.93 -2.40
CA ASN A 317 -13.65 1.27 -2.24
C ASN A 317 -14.00 1.90 -0.88
N THR A 318 -13.03 2.01 0.04
CA THR A 318 -13.22 2.62 1.37
C THR A 318 -12.49 3.96 1.48
N ALA A 319 -11.34 4.09 0.84
CA ALA A 319 -10.53 5.31 0.80
C ALA A 319 -11.18 6.39 -0.08
N LYS A 320 -10.85 7.66 0.20
CA LYS A 320 -11.31 8.81 -0.58
C LYS A 320 -10.24 9.34 -1.52
N SER A 321 -8.97 9.12 -1.19
CA SER A 321 -7.82 9.67 -1.91
C SER A 321 -6.64 8.70 -1.93
N TYR A 322 -5.90 8.74 -3.01
CA TYR A 322 -4.76 7.86 -3.29
C TYR A 322 -3.70 8.62 -4.06
N ILE A 323 -2.44 8.34 -3.76
CA ILE A 323 -1.29 8.77 -4.55
C ILE A 323 -0.33 7.62 -4.79
N PHE A 324 0.15 7.50 -6.02
CA PHE A 324 1.22 6.59 -6.41
C PHE A 324 2.52 7.36 -6.59
N LEU A 325 3.49 7.12 -5.71
CA LEU A 325 4.80 7.77 -5.76
C LEU A 325 5.77 7.02 -6.67
N ASN A 326 6.52 7.75 -7.48
CA ASN A 326 7.58 7.18 -8.30
C ASN A 326 8.86 6.85 -7.47
N ILE A 327 8.65 6.18 -6.33
CA ILE A 327 9.73 5.78 -5.40
C ILE A 327 9.81 4.25 -5.39
N TYR A 328 10.97 3.69 -5.71
CA TYR A 328 11.22 2.26 -5.51
C TYR A 328 11.63 2.05 -4.05
N GLY A 329 10.68 1.62 -3.23
CA GLY A 329 10.86 1.54 -1.78
C GLY A 329 10.98 0.12 -1.23
N ILE A 330 10.61 -0.92 -1.99
CA ILE A 330 10.61 -2.31 -1.55
C ILE A 330 11.41 -3.18 -2.51
N PHE A 331 12.28 -4.01 -1.95
CA PHE A 331 12.91 -5.12 -2.64
C PHE A 331 12.14 -6.41 -2.41
N ARG A 332 11.78 -7.08 -3.51
CA ARG A 332 11.14 -8.39 -3.51
C ARG A 332 12.14 -9.44 -3.95
N ILE A 333 12.27 -10.47 -3.14
CA ILE A 333 13.10 -11.62 -3.50
C ILE A 333 12.22 -12.68 -4.14
N LYS A 334 12.50 -13.00 -5.41
CA LYS A 334 11.88 -14.16 -6.05
C LYS A 334 12.60 -15.42 -5.57
N ALA A 335 12.20 -15.98 -4.43
CA ALA A 335 12.60 -17.30 -4.02
C ALA A 335 11.81 -18.38 -4.81
N LYS A 336 12.46 -19.50 -5.18
CA LYS A 336 11.79 -20.63 -5.84
C LYS A 336 10.75 -21.34 -4.95
N SER A 337 10.67 -21.00 -3.67
CA SER A 337 9.88 -21.70 -2.64
C SER A 337 8.73 -20.87 -2.05
N THR A 338 8.15 -19.93 -2.80
CA THR A 338 7.00 -19.16 -2.29
C THR A 338 5.77 -20.07 -2.11
N THR A 339 5.00 -19.84 -1.04
CA THR A 339 3.77 -20.58 -0.68
C THR A 339 2.79 -20.65 -1.86
N THR A 340 2.76 -19.60 -2.69
CA THR A 340 1.94 -19.50 -3.90
C THR A 340 2.22 -20.56 -4.97
N HIS A 341 3.44 -21.07 -5.05
CA HIS A 341 3.78 -22.14 -6.02
C HIS A 341 3.29 -23.53 -5.55
N LYS A 342 3.02 -23.70 -4.26
CA LYS A 342 2.57 -24.98 -3.67
C LYS A 342 1.04 -25.16 -3.69
N LEU A 343 0.27 -24.13 -4.00
CA LEU A 343 -1.20 -24.22 -4.04
C LEU A 343 -1.66 -25.00 -5.26
N SER A 344 -2.54 -25.96 -5.04
CA SER A 344 -3.20 -26.70 -6.13
C SER A 344 -4.05 -25.76 -6.99
N ASN A 345 -4.27 -26.17 -8.25
CA ASN A 345 -5.14 -25.43 -9.17
C ASN A 345 -6.57 -25.28 -8.61
N ASN A 346 -7.05 -26.26 -7.84
CA ASN A 346 -8.36 -26.21 -7.20
C ASN A 346 -8.43 -25.11 -6.10
N HIS A 347 -7.39 -24.95 -5.26
CA HIS A 347 -7.34 -23.88 -4.28
C HIS A 347 -7.33 -22.51 -4.93
N LYS A 348 -6.55 -22.33 -6.00
CA LYS A 348 -6.53 -21.08 -6.77
C LYS A 348 -7.90 -20.78 -7.39
N PHE A 349 -8.58 -21.79 -7.90
CA PHE A 349 -9.90 -21.63 -8.48
C PHE A 349 -10.95 -21.23 -7.43
N LEU A 350 -10.95 -21.87 -6.26
CA LEU A 350 -11.83 -21.49 -5.14
C LEU A 350 -11.58 -20.07 -4.66
N SER A 351 -10.31 -19.67 -4.53
CA SER A 351 -9.96 -18.28 -4.16
C SER A 351 -10.55 -17.27 -5.12
N ASN A 352 -10.54 -17.56 -6.43
CA ASN A 352 -11.16 -16.69 -7.44
C ASN A 352 -12.68 -16.60 -7.29
N ILE A 353 -13.36 -17.68 -6.90
CA ILE A 353 -14.80 -17.65 -6.61
C ILE A 353 -15.10 -16.73 -5.42
N PHE A 354 -14.31 -16.80 -4.35
CA PHE A 354 -14.46 -15.89 -3.20
C PHE A 354 -14.18 -14.45 -3.59
N TYR A 355 -13.17 -14.22 -4.44
CA TYR A 355 -12.89 -12.89 -4.94
C TYR A 355 -14.02 -12.33 -5.79
N LEU A 356 -14.72 -13.16 -6.58
CA LEU A 356 -15.90 -12.75 -7.32
C LEU A 356 -17.03 -12.25 -6.38
N ASP A 357 -17.28 -12.94 -5.26
CA ASP A 357 -18.25 -12.51 -4.26
C ASP A 357 -17.87 -11.12 -3.66
N ILE A 358 -16.60 -10.94 -3.33
CA ILE A 358 -16.07 -9.65 -2.85
C ILE A 358 -16.24 -8.56 -3.90
N LEU A 359 -15.90 -8.83 -5.15
CA LEU A 359 -16.08 -7.89 -6.25
C LEU A 359 -17.55 -7.48 -6.38
N PHE A 360 -18.47 -8.42 -6.29
CA PHE A 360 -19.89 -8.12 -6.37
C PHE A 360 -20.37 -7.28 -5.18
N ASP A 361 -20.07 -7.69 -3.95
CA ASP A 361 -20.56 -7.04 -2.73
C ASP A 361 -20.00 -5.62 -2.55
N PHE A 362 -18.74 -5.36 -2.94
CA PHE A 362 -18.06 -4.10 -2.67
C PHE A 362 -17.88 -3.18 -3.88
N SER A 363 -18.17 -3.64 -5.11
CA SER A 363 -18.14 -2.78 -6.28
C SER A 363 -19.28 -1.76 -6.24
N LYS A 364 -19.08 -0.63 -6.95
CA LYS A 364 -20.12 0.37 -7.12
C LYS A 364 -21.35 -0.20 -7.79
N ASN A 365 -22.52 0.30 -7.41
CA ASN A 365 -23.78 0.00 -8.03
C ASN A 365 -23.98 0.88 -9.30
N ASP A 366 -23.12 0.69 -10.30
CA ASP A 366 -23.22 1.29 -11.61
C ASP A 366 -23.05 0.22 -12.71
N TYR A 367 -23.56 0.51 -13.90
CA TYR A 367 -23.56 -0.44 -15.02
C TYR A 367 -22.15 -0.84 -15.46
N ILE A 368 -21.19 0.09 -15.47
CA ILE A 368 -19.83 -0.19 -15.94
C ILE A 368 -19.16 -1.18 -15.00
N THR A 369 -19.14 -0.86 -13.71
CA THR A 369 -18.44 -1.70 -12.72
C THR A 369 -19.10 -3.07 -12.55
N LYS A 370 -20.45 -3.14 -12.47
CA LYS A 370 -21.16 -4.41 -12.34
C LYS A 370 -21.05 -5.29 -13.58
N ASN A 371 -21.01 -4.72 -14.78
CA ASN A 371 -20.77 -5.49 -16.01
C ASN A 371 -19.33 -6.04 -16.08
N LEU A 372 -18.32 -5.32 -15.56
CA LEU A 372 -16.97 -5.87 -15.42
C LEU A 372 -16.93 -7.07 -14.46
N VAL A 373 -17.68 -7.02 -13.36
CA VAL A 373 -17.82 -8.15 -12.44
C VAL A 373 -18.51 -9.35 -13.11
N ALA A 374 -19.56 -9.10 -13.90
CA ALA A 374 -20.22 -10.15 -14.69
C ALA A 374 -19.28 -10.75 -15.75
N GLN A 375 -18.47 -9.93 -16.43
CA GLN A 375 -17.43 -10.38 -17.35
C GLN A 375 -16.40 -11.27 -16.66
N TYR A 376 -15.99 -10.92 -15.44
CA TYR A 376 -15.09 -11.76 -14.65
C TYR A 376 -15.75 -13.10 -14.32
N ALA A 377 -17.04 -13.12 -13.91
CA ALA A 377 -17.78 -14.36 -13.68
C ALA A 377 -17.83 -15.26 -14.93
N LEU A 378 -18.03 -14.67 -16.12
CA LEU A 378 -18.00 -15.40 -17.38
C LEU A 378 -16.63 -15.98 -17.76
N SER A 379 -15.54 -15.52 -17.15
CA SER A 379 -14.21 -16.11 -17.37
C SER A 379 -14.01 -17.48 -16.68
N PHE A 380 -14.91 -17.87 -15.77
CA PHE A 380 -14.83 -19.16 -15.08
C PHE A 380 -15.16 -20.34 -15.98
N SER A 381 -14.42 -21.44 -15.82
CA SER A 381 -14.66 -22.68 -16.57
C SER A 381 -15.83 -23.45 -16.01
N SER A 382 -16.87 -23.72 -16.83
CA SER A 382 -18.02 -24.52 -16.46
C SER A 382 -17.61 -25.95 -16.06
N GLU A 383 -16.62 -26.53 -16.74
CA GLU A 383 -16.08 -27.87 -16.42
C GLU A 383 -15.50 -27.92 -14.99
N LYS A 384 -14.68 -26.89 -14.62
CA LYS A 384 -14.12 -26.80 -13.27
C LYS A 384 -15.20 -26.60 -12.21
N ILE A 385 -16.24 -25.82 -12.51
CA ILE A 385 -17.38 -25.62 -11.59
C ILE A 385 -18.12 -26.91 -11.37
N ASN A 386 -18.35 -27.71 -12.44
CA ASN A 386 -19.04 -28.97 -12.34
C ASN A 386 -18.28 -30.03 -11.51
N LYS A 387 -16.95 -29.92 -11.42
CA LYS A 387 -16.09 -30.77 -10.57
C LYS A 387 -16.01 -30.30 -9.11
N LEU A 388 -16.66 -29.19 -8.73
CA LEU A 388 -16.69 -28.73 -7.34
C LEU A 388 -17.61 -29.63 -6.50
N GLU A 389 -17.27 -29.74 -5.20
CA GLU A 389 -18.15 -30.30 -4.19
C GLU A 389 -19.50 -29.56 -4.15
N ASN A 390 -20.59 -30.25 -3.81
CA ASN A 390 -21.94 -29.70 -3.87
C ASN A 390 -22.10 -28.36 -3.12
N ILE A 391 -21.52 -28.22 -1.93
CA ILE A 391 -21.58 -26.98 -1.14
C ILE A 391 -20.90 -25.82 -1.86
N LYS A 392 -19.71 -26.04 -2.43
CA LYS A 392 -18.93 -25.03 -3.16
C LYS A 392 -19.61 -24.65 -4.47
N LYS A 393 -20.20 -25.63 -5.14
CA LYS A 393 -21.01 -25.43 -6.35
C LYS A 393 -22.26 -24.62 -6.06
N PHE A 394 -22.97 -24.91 -4.96
CA PHE A 394 -24.12 -24.16 -4.50
C PHE A 394 -23.73 -22.70 -4.18
N TYR A 395 -22.62 -22.48 -3.49
CA TYR A 395 -22.12 -21.14 -3.20
C TYR A 395 -21.83 -20.36 -4.49
N PHE A 396 -21.14 -20.95 -5.46
CA PHE A 396 -20.91 -20.30 -6.75
C PHE A 396 -22.22 -19.93 -7.45
N LYS A 397 -23.18 -20.86 -7.53
CA LYS A 397 -24.50 -20.60 -8.12
C LYS A 397 -25.24 -19.46 -7.42
N SER A 398 -25.14 -19.35 -6.10
CA SER A 398 -25.74 -18.24 -5.36
C SER A 398 -25.15 -16.87 -5.76
N ILE A 399 -23.84 -16.80 -6.03
CA ILE A 399 -23.19 -15.57 -6.53
C ILE A 399 -23.69 -15.23 -7.94
N ILE A 400 -23.77 -16.22 -8.82
CA ILE A 400 -24.28 -16.00 -10.19
C ILE A 400 -25.72 -15.51 -10.17
N LYS A 401 -26.56 -16.07 -9.28
CA LYS A 401 -27.94 -15.60 -9.09
C LYS A 401 -27.97 -14.14 -8.65
N LYS A 402 -27.16 -13.73 -7.67
CA LYS A 402 -27.02 -12.31 -7.29
C LYS A 402 -26.66 -11.42 -8.50
N LEU A 403 -25.78 -11.88 -9.39
CA LEU A 403 -25.39 -11.14 -10.60
C LEU A 403 -26.57 -11.00 -11.57
N ILE A 404 -27.33 -12.07 -11.79
CA ILE A 404 -28.52 -12.06 -12.68
C ILE A 404 -29.61 -11.14 -12.13
N ASP A 405 -29.85 -11.17 -10.82
CA ASP A 405 -30.88 -10.36 -10.15
C ASP A 405 -30.46 -8.87 -10.04
N CYS A 406 -29.18 -8.54 -10.25
CA CYS A 406 -28.69 -7.18 -10.09
C CYS A 406 -29.20 -6.25 -11.22
N GLN A 407 -29.87 -5.14 -10.84
CA GLN A 407 -30.40 -4.16 -11.81
C GLN A 407 -29.31 -3.44 -12.63
N PHE A 408 -28.07 -3.37 -12.12
CA PHE A 408 -26.94 -2.71 -12.78
C PHE A 408 -26.17 -3.63 -13.73
N ILE A 409 -26.64 -4.84 -14.00
CA ILE A 409 -26.06 -5.74 -15.00
C ILE A 409 -26.94 -5.72 -16.24
N SER A 410 -26.31 -5.55 -17.41
CA SER A 410 -27.02 -5.51 -18.68
C SER A 410 -27.73 -6.82 -19.00
N LYS A 411 -28.84 -6.74 -19.73
CA LYS A 411 -29.63 -7.91 -20.18
C LYS A 411 -28.76 -8.93 -20.91
N GLU A 412 -27.83 -8.46 -21.73
CA GLU A 412 -26.88 -9.32 -22.47
C GLU A 412 -26.03 -10.19 -21.53
N TYR A 413 -25.44 -9.59 -20.49
CA TYR A 413 -24.64 -10.35 -19.52
C TYR A 413 -25.47 -11.31 -18.68
N LYS A 414 -26.71 -10.93 -18.34
CA LYS A 414 -27.64 -11.81 -17.63
C LYS A 414 -27.96 -13.08 -18.44
N ILE A 415 -28.24 -12.91 -19.73
CA ILE A 415 -28.49 -14.04 -20.65
C ILE A 415 -27.24 -14.93 -20.72
N LYS A 416 -26.06 -14.37 -20.99
CA LYS A 416 -24.81 -15.13 -21.07
C LYS A 416 -24.47 -15.89 -19.79
N LEU A 417 -24.73 -15.30 -18.60
CA LEU A 417 -24.51 -15.96 -17.31
C LEU A 417 -25.47 -17.13 -17.10
N ASN A 418 -26.75 -16.93 -17.46
CA ASN A 418 -27.79 -17.98 -17.33
C ASN A 418 -27.50 -19.16 -18.26
N GLU A 419 -27.22 -18.91 -19.55
CA GLU A 419 -26.88 -19.95 -20.54
C GLU A 419 -25.60 -20.72 -20.15
N ARG A 420 -24.57 -20.01 -19.65
CA ARG A 420 -23.27 -20.64 -19.34
C ARG A 420 -23.31 -21.51 -18.10
N PHE A 421 -24.08 -21.13 -17.08
CA PHE A 421 -24.04 -21.79 -15.77
C PHE A 421 -25.31 -22.53 -15.39
N ILE A 422 -26.32 -22.50 -16.23
CA ILE A 422 -27.64 -23.17 -16.11
C ILE A 422 -28.11 -23.15 -14.67
N ILE A 423 -28.72 -22.04 -14.28
CA ILE A 423 -29.17 -21.79 -12.90
C ILE A 423 -30.63 -22.18 -12.78
#